data_fb33cffdb9661ee03555c659b2c4006b
#
_entry.id   fb33cffdb9661ee03555c659b2c4006b
#
_cell.length_a   1.000
_cell.length_b   1.000
_cell.length_c   1.000
_cell.angle_alpha   90.00
_cell.angle_beta   90.00
_cell.angle_gamma   90.00
#
_symmetry.space_group_name_H-M   'P 1'
#
loop_
_entity.id
_entity.type
_entity.pdbx_description
1 polymer ?
#
loop_
_entity_poly.entity_id
_entity_poly.type
_entity_poly.pdbx_seq_one_letter_code
_entity_poly.pdbx_strand_id
1 'polypeptide(L)'
;MKLWSKSATALVLLGLLIHPTSAGANNLDQSSSTRIVKVLSDHPGAATALTSKQKSEIREILAKGRGNQNFTCTGTSLAGQRESMYPVVLLRARLVCEYAKSVDPSIKTTVKEKLITSRKLNGRVEVVSN
;
A
#
# COMPACT_ATOMS: atom_id res chain seq x y z
N MET A 1 -53.21 -21.29 -24.64
CA MET A 1 -52.60 -21.23 -24.47
C MET A 1 -51.72 -21.00 -24.12
N LYS A 2 -51.76 -21.07 -24.07
CA LYS A 2 -50.86 -20.93 -23.76
C LYS A 2 -49.84 -20.56 -23.41
N LEU A 3 -49.72 -20.44 -23.33
CA LEU A 3 -48.66 -20.19 -22.93
C LEU A 3 -47.73 -19.89 -22.75
N TRP A 4 -47.95 -20.05 -22.66
CA TRP A 4 -47.01 -19.73 -22.35
C TRP A 4 -46.32 -19.47 -21.80
N SER A 5 -46.55 -19.50 -21.58
CA SER A 5 -45.61 -19.34 -20.89
C SER A 5 -44.76 -19.36 -20.81
N LYS A 6 -45.34 -19.51 -21.21
CA LYS A 6 -44.41 -19.58 -21.00
C LYS A 6 -43.38 -19.12 -20.69
N SER A 7 -43.58 -19.14 -20.82
CA SER A 7 -42.49 -18.88 -20.41
C SER A 7 -41.74 -18.46 -20.00
N ALA A 8 -42.37 -18.52 -20.10
CA ALA A 8 -41.55 -18.23 -19.50
C ALA A 8 -40.81 -18.26 -18.93
N THR A 9 -41.22 -18.38 -19.06
CA THR A 9 -40.35 -18.60 -18.37
C THR A 9 -39.26 -18.60 -18.10
N ALA A 10 -39.76 -18.68 -18.53
CA ALA A 10 -38.69 -18.92 -18.14
C ALA A 10 -37.69 -18.47 -17.85
N LEU A 11 -37.99 -18.11 -18.00
CA LEU A 11 -37.01 -17.85 -17.51
C LEU A 11 -36.16 -17.56 -16.85
N VAL A 12 -36.69 -17.62 -16.86
CA VAL A 12 -35.90 -17.59 -16.03
C VAL A 12 -34.91 -17.62 -15.51
N LEU A 13 -35.26 -17.61 -15.73
CA LEU A 13 -34.29 -17.97 -15.10
C LEU A 13 -33.20 -17.74 -14.89
N LEU A 14 -33.50 -17.61 -15.25
CA LEU A 14 -32.42 -17.72 -14.87
C LEU A 14 -31.52 -17.24 -14.46
N GLY A 15 -32.04 -17.01 -14.67
CA GLY A 15 -31.14 -16.89 -14.06
C GLY A 15 -30.45 -16.69 -13.56
N LEU A 16 -30.80 -16.61 -13.35
CA LEU A 16 -29.92 -16.71 -12.59
C LEU A 16 -29.02 -16.85 -12.37
N LEU A 17 -29.56 -16.83 -12.71
CA LEU A 17 -28.53 -17.28 -12.36
C LEU A 17 -27.54 -17.00 -12.31
N ILE A 18 -28.00 -16.74 -12.56
CA ILE A 18 -26.96 -16.75 -12.41
C ILE A 18 -26.30 -16.30 -12.06
N HIS A 19 -26.56 -16.03 -11.89
CA HIS A 19 -25.61 -15.88 -11.37
C HIS A 19 -24.87 -15.87 -10.95
N PRO A 20 -25.45 -15.96 -10.88
CA PRO A 20 -24.46 -16.13 -10.32
C PRO A 20 -23.75 -15.99 -10.07
N THR A 21 -23.80 -15.64 -10.19
CA THR A 21 -22.73 -15.71 -9.85
C THR A 21 -22.02 -15.36 -9.55
N SER A 22 -22.28 -15.11 -9.50
CA SER A 22 -21.28 -15.02 -9.10
C SER A 22 -20.66 -14.94 -8.57
N ALA A 23 -20.87 -14.85 -8.48
CA ALA A 23 -19.97 -14.98 -7.85
C ALA A 23 -19.14 -14.92 -7.67
N GLY A 24 -19.08 -14.85 -7.86
CA GLY A 24 -17.98 -14.93 -7.60
C GLY A 24 -17.27 -14.46 -7.68
N ALA A 25 -17.46 -14.05 -7.85
CA ALA A 25 -16.62 -13.73 -7.85
C ALA A 25 -16.09 -13.32 -7.36
N ASN A 26 -16.30 -13.12 -7.17
CA ASN A 26 -15.53 -12.92 -6.60
C ASN A 26 -14.73 -12.95 -6.00
N ASN A 27 -14.90 -13.18 -5.78
CA ASN A 27 -14.03 -13.25 -5.16
C ASN A 27 -12.93 -13.33 -5.29
N LEU A 28 -12.85 -13.31 -5.70
CA LEU A 28 -11.75 -13.33 -5.94
C LEU A 28 -10.90 -12.45 -5.74
N ASP A 29 -10.98 -11.92 -5.91
CA ASP A 29 -10.23 -11.05 -5.75
C ASP A 29 -9.95 -10.51 -4.69
N GLN A 30 -10.63 -10.58 -4.08
CA GLN A 30 -10.41 -10.14 -3.00
C GLN A 30 -9.21 -10.36 -2.38
N SER A 31 -8.93 -11.19 -2.27
CA SER A 31 -7.69 -11.58 -1.82
C SER A 31 -6.56 -10.98 -2.52
N SER A 32 -6.80 -10.02 -3.28
CA SER A 32 -5.77 -9.38 -4.03
C SER A 32 -4.89 -8.48 -3.20
N SER A 33 -5.21 -8.28 -1.94
CA SER A 33 -4.40 -7.44 -1.08
C SER A 33 -3.07 -8.14 -0.79
N THR A 34 -1.96 -7.55 -1.19
CA THR A 34 -0.63 -8.09 -1.02
C THR A 34 0.17 -7.20 -0.10
N ARG A 35 0.68 -7.76 0.99
CA ARG A 35 1.52 -7.00 1.90
C ARG A 35 2.90 -6.82 1.29
N ILE A 36 3.34 -5.58 1.18
CA ILE A 36 4.64 -5.23 0.62
C ILE A 36 5.46 -4.55 1.70
N VAL A 37 6.69 -5.01 1.90
CA VAL A 37 7.64 -4.39 2.82
C VAL A 37 8.89 -4.04 2.03
N LYS A 38 9.32 -2.79 2.10
CA LYS A 38 10.50 -2.37 1.39
C LYS A 38 11.24 -1.27 2.14
N VAL A 39 12.55 -1.40 2.22
CA VAL A 39 13.40 -0.32 2.71
C VAL A 39 13.80 0.51 1.50
N LEU A 40 13.47 1.79 1.54
CA LEU A 40 13.77 2.68 0.42
C LEU A 40 15.26 2.95 0.32
N SER A 41 15.69 3.38 -0.85
CA SER A 41 17.08 3.77 -1.08
C SER A 41 17.50 4.89 -0.13
N ASP A 42 18.79 5.00 0.14
CA ASP A 42 19.34 6.00 1.05
C ASP A 42 19.12 7.42 0.55
N HIS A 43 18.94 8.31 1.48
CA HIS A 43 19.05 9.74 1.20
C HIS A 43 20.53 10.10 1.09
N PRO A 44 20.90 11.06 0.26
CA PRO A 44 22.28 11.52 0.19
C PRO A 44 22.59 12.37 1.44
N GLY A 45 23.58 11.96 2.21
CA GLY A 45 24.03 12.71 3.39
C GLY A 45 22.90 13.02 4.36
N ALA A 46 22.78 14.27 4.75
CA ALA A 46 21.78 14.73 5.70
C ALA A 46 20.48 15.19 5.05
N ALA A 47 20.34 15.01 3.75
CA ALA A 47 19.16 15.48 3.04
C ALA A 47 17.91 14.77 3.54
N THR A 48 16.79 15.48 3.49
CA THR A 48 15.48 14.91 3.87
C THR A 48 14.53 14.82 2.70
N ALA A 49 14.77 15.61 1.66
CA ALA A 49 13.92 15.61 0.48
C ALA A 49 14.01 14.26 -0.24
N LEU A 50 12.90 13.83 -0.83
CA LEU A 50 12.87 12.57 -1.58
C LEU A 50 13.71 12.68 -2.85
N THR A 51 14.49 11.64 -3.10
CA THR A 51 15.23 11.52 -4.36
C THR A 51 14.28 11.00 -5.44
N SER A 52 14.68 11.18 -6.70
CA SER A 52 13.92 10.63 -7.83
C SER A 52 13.79 9.11 -7.73
N LYS A 53 14.85 8.46 -7.25
CA LYS A 53 14.83 7.00 -7.08
C LYS A 53 13.81 6.58 -6.03
N GLN A 54 13.78 7.29 -4.89
CA GLN A 54 12.81 7.00 -3.85
C GLN A 54 11.38 7.22 -4.33
N LYS A 55 11.14 8.30 -5.07
CA LYS A 55 9.82 8.55 -5.63
C LYS A 55 9.39 7.42 -6.57
N SER A 56 10.31 6.93 -7.38
CA SER A 56 10.05 5.81 -8.27
C SER A 56 9.74 4.54 -7.49
N GLU A 57 10.49 4.28 -6.42
CA GLU A 57 10.25 3.13 -5.55
C GLU A 57 8.87 3.19 -4.90
N ILE A 58 8.47 4.37 -4.45
CA ILE A 58 7.15 4.55 -3.83
C ILE A 58 6.04 4.28 -4.86
N ARG A 59 6.18 4.82 -6.07
CA ARG A 59 5.19 4.58 -7.11
C ARG A 59 5.09 3.10 -7.46
N GLU A 60 6.22 2.40 -7.46
CA GLU A 60 6.23 0.96 -7.71
C GLU A 60 5.52 0.19 -6.62
N ILE A 61 5.75 0.56 -5.35
CA ILE A 61 5.06 -0.06 -4.22
C ILE A 61 3.56 0.15 -4.34
N LEU A 62 3.13 1.36 -4.68
CA LEU A 62 1.71 1.65 -4.81
C LEU A 62 1.08 0.86 -5.97
N ALA A 63 1.81 0.71 -7.06
CA ALA A 63 1.31 -0.05 -8.20
C ALA A 63 1.19 -1.55 -7.87
N LYS A 64 2.20 -2.11 -7.20
CA LYS A 64 2.18 -3.52 -6.81
C LYS A 64 1.16 -3.79 -5.72
N GLY A 65 0.95 -2.84 -4.84
CA GLY A 65 0.00 -2.95 -3.75
C GLY A 65 -1.37 -2.39 -4.07
N ARG A 66 -1.75 -2.40 -5.33
CA ARG A 66 -3.06 -1.87 -5.72
C ARG A 66 -4.15 -2.56 -4.91
N GLY A 67 -5.02 -1.76 -4.31
CA GLY A 67 -6.06 -2.26 -3.42
C GLY A 67 -5.68 -2.21 -1.95
N ASN A 68 -4.39 -2.06 -1.62
CA ASN A 68 -3.98 -1.87 -0.25
C ASN A 68 -4.41 -0.48 0.21
N GLN A 69 -4.86 -0.38 1.45
CA GLN A 69 -5.38 0.88 1.97
C GLN A 69 -4.48 1.52 3.01
N ASN A 70 -3.51 0.77 3.54
CA ASN A 70 -2.64 1.25 4.60
C ASN A 70 -1.21 1.37 4.10
N PHE A 71 -0.58 2.49 4.40
CA PHE A 71 0.78 2.77 3.96
C PHE A 71 1.54 3.34 5.16
N THR A 72 2.44 2.55 5.71
CA THR A 72 3.19 2.92 6.90
C THR A 72 4.63 3.26 6.53
N CYS A 73 5.08 4.43 6.96
CA CYS A 73 6.43 4.92 6.70
C CYS A 73 7.18 4.98 8.02
N THR A 74 8.19 4.14 8.18
CA THR A 74 8.95 4.04 9.41
C THR A 74 10.35 4.55 9.20
N GLY A 75 10.72 5.62 9.92
CA GLY A 75 12.09 6.11 9.93
C GLY A 75 12.91 5.28 10.91
N THR A 76 14.06 4.76 10.48
CA THR A 76 14.89 3.89 11.30
C THR A 76 16.16 4.61 11.73
N SER A 77 16.55 4.44 13.00
CA SER A 77 17.77 5.02 13.52
C SER A 77 18.45 4.05 14.48
N LEU A 78 19.77 4.11 14.52
CA LEU A 78 20.53 3.33 15.50
C LEU A 78 20.18 3.80 16.91
N ALA A 79 20.04 2.87 17.82
CA ALA A 79 19.67 3.16 19.20
C ALA A 79 20.62 4.19 19.83
N GLY A 80 21.92 4.09 19.56
CA GLY A 80 22.90 5.01 20.10
C GLY A 80 22.92 6.38 19.43
N GLN A 81 22.18 6.57 18.36
CA GLN A 81 22.15 7.83 17.61
C GLN A 81 20.75 8.43 17.54
N ARG A 82 19.86 7.97 18.39
CA ARG A 82 18.47 8.37 18.31
C ARG A 82 18.28 9.89 18.42
N GLU A 83 19.00 10.53 19.34
CA GLU A 83 18.81 11.97 19.56
C GLU A 83 19.12 12.79 18.33
N SER A 84 20.20 12.44 17.62
CA SER A 84 20.61 13.20 16.44
C SER A 84 19.82 12.79 15.21
N MET A 85 19.41 11.54 15.11
CA MET A 85 18.75 11.02 13.91
C MET A 85 17.23 11.08 13.95
N TYR A 86 16.66 11.14 15.16
CA TYR A 86 15.20 11.08 15.29
C TYR A 86 14.46 12.14 14.45
N PRO A 87 14.82 13.43 14.55
CA PRO A 87 14.10 14.42 13.75
C PRO A 87 14.32 14.22 12.25
N VAL A 88 15.49 13.75 11.86
CA VAL A 88 15.80 13.53 10.45
C VAL A 88 14.97 12.38 9.89
N VAL A 89 14.97 11.22 10.58
CA VAL A 89 14.25 10.05 10.05
C VAL A 89 12.75 10.24 10.12
N LEU A 90 12.26 10.97 11.12
CA LEU A 90 10.84 11.26 11.22
C LEU A 90 10.38 12.14 10.06
N LEU A 91 11.18 13.16 9.72
CA LEU A 91 10.86 14.01 8.59
C LEU A 91 10.95 13.24 7.27
N ARG A 92 11.97 12.40 7.10
CA ARG A 92 12.10 11.56 5.92
C ARG A 92 10.87 10.66 5.77
N ALA A 93 10.47 10.01 6.84
CA ALA A 93 9.30 9.13 6.83
C ALA A 93 8.03 9.90 6.50
N ARG A 94 7.88 11.10 7.07
CA ARG A 94 6.72 11.94 6.80
C ARG A 94 6.64 12.31 5.32
N LEU A 95 7.77 12.71 4.73
CA LEU A 95 7.79 13.11 3.33
C LEU A 95 7.48 11.92 2.40
N VAL A 96 7.93 10.73 2.78
CA VAL A 96 7.58 9.51 2.03
C VAL A 96 6.07 9.30 2.02
N CYS A 97 5.45 9.38 3.20
CA CYS A 97 4.02 9.19 3.31
C CYS A 97 3.23 10.30 2.61
N GLU A 98 3.70 11.53 2.69
CA GLU A 98 3.04 12.65 1.99
C GLU A 98 3.10 12.45 0.48
N TYR A 99 4.24 12.02 -0.04
CA TYR A 99 4.35 11.75 -1.45
C TYR A 99 3.42 10.60 -1.88
N ALA A 100 3.41 9.51 -1.11
CA ALA A 100 2.54 8.38 -1.40
C ALA A 100 1.07 8.82 -1.44
N LYS A 101 0.67 9.65 -0.49
CA LYS A 101 -0.69 10.16 -0.42
C LYS A 101 -1.01 11.09 -1.58
N SER A 102 -0.02 11.83 -2.08
CA SER A 102 -0.23 12.70 -3.25
C SER A 102 -0.43 11.87 -4.52
N VAL A 103 0.20 10.70 -4.61
CA VAL A 103 0.05 9.80 -5.76
C VAL A 103 -1.27 9.03 -5.66
N ASP A 104 -1.62 8.57 -4.45
CA ASP A 104 -2.86 7.83 -4.22
C ASP A 104 -3.58 8.40 -3.01
N PRO A 105 -4.49 9.35 -3.20
CA PRO A 105 -5.18 9.99 -2.07
C PRO A 105 -6.07 9.07 -1.26
N SER A 106 -6.37 7.87 -1.75
CA SER A 106 -7.28 6.95 -1.06
C SER A 106 -6.61 6.18 0.08
N ILE A 107 -5.29 6.18 0.16
CA ILE A 107 -4.59 5.39 1.19
C ILE A 107 -4.57 6.12 2.53
N LYS A 108 -4.50 5.32 3.59
CA LYS A 108 -4.27 5.84 4.94
C LYS A 108 -2.79 5.73 5.24
N THR A 109 -2.19 6.83 5.65
CA THR A 109 -0.76 6.87 5.94
C THR A 109 -0.51 6.92 7.44
N THR A 110 0.55 6.25 7.88
CA THR A 110 0.99 6.26 9.27
C THR A 110 2.50 6.46 9.28
N VAL A 111 2.97 7.40 10.10
CA VAL A 111 4.39 7.70 10.23
C VAL A 111 4.87 7.15 11.58
N LYS A 112 5.96 6.40 11.56
CA LYS A 112 6.52 5.78 12.77
C LYS A 112 8.02 5.96 12.82
N GLU A 113 8.57 5.70 14.00
CA GLU A 113 10.01 5.66 14.23
C GLU A 113 10.34 4.28 14.81
N LYS A 114 11.51 3.75 14.46
CA LYS A 114 11.96 2.45 14.96
C LYS A 114 13.44 2.50 15.24
N LEU A 115 13.82 2.07 16.43
CA LEU A 115 15.23 1.90 16.77
C LEU A 115 15.72 0.56 16.25
N ILE A 116 16.91 0.57 15.68
CA ILE A 116 17.50 -0.62 15.06
C ILE A 116 18.94 -0.77 15.51
N THR A 117 19.50 -1.93 15.21
CA THR A 117 20.90 -2.23 15.53
C THR A 117 21.80 -2.30 14.30
N SER A 118 21.20 -2.41 13.11
CA SER A 118 21.95 -2.52 11.86
C SER A 118 22.34 -1.14 11.34
N ARG A 119 23.64 -0.92 11.14
CA ARG A 119 24.12 0.36 10.59
C ARG A 119 23.58 0.62 9.20
N LYS A 120 23.30 -0.44 8.44
CA LYS A 120 22.81 -0.30 7.08
C LYS A 120 21.43 0.36 7.01
N LEU A 121 20.66 0.24 8.07
CA LEU A 121 19.31 0.78 8.12
C LEU A 121 19.23 2.13 8.81
N ASN A 122 20.35 2.63 9.34
CA ASN A 122 20.35 3.93 10.03
C ASN A 122 20.01 5.05 9.04
N GLY A 123 19.01 5.82 9.38
CA GLY A 123 18.59 6.95 8.53
C GLY A 123 17.71 6.56 7.36
N ARG A 124 17.28 5.30 7.29
CA ARG A 124 16.45 4.82 6.17
C ARG A 124 14.98 4.94 6.49
N VAL A 125 14.16 4.78 5.48
CA VAL A 125 12.71 4.71 5.65
C VAL A 125 12.24 3.36 5.14
N GLU A 126 11.56 2.62 6.00
CA GLU A 126 10.93 1.37 5.63
C GLU A 126 9.46 1.63 5.35
N VAL A 127 8.96 1.08 4.26
CA VAL A 127 7.56 1.23 3.87
C VAL A 127 6.87 -0.12 3.98
N VAL A 128 5.70 -0.11 4.59
CA VAL A 128 4.81 -1.28 4.61
C VAL A 128 3.48 -0.87 3.99
N SER A 129 3.09 -1.57 2.93
CA SER A 129 1.81 -1.37 2.25
C SER A 129 0.97 -2.62 2.46
N ASN A 130 -0.22 -2.48 3.03
CA ASN A 130 -1.11 -3.62 3.23
C ASN A 130 -2.57 -3.20 3.33
#